data_45f4dee44eda20c168b1da5ff044c2d9
#
_entry.id   45f4dee44eda20c168b1da5ff044c2d9
#
_cell.length_a   1.000
_cell.length_b   1.000
_cell.length_c   1.000
_cell.angle_alpha   90.00
_cell.angle_beta   90.00
_cell.angle_gamma   90.00
#
_symmetry.space_group_name_H-M   'P 1'
#
loop_
_entity.id
_entity.type
_entity.pdbx_description
1 polymer ?
#
loop_
_entity_poly.entity_id
_entity_poly.type
_entity_poly.pdbx_seq_one_letter_code
_entity_poly.pdbx_strand_id
1 'polypeptide(L)'
;AIAVRQSVRDESYAERRTHNMLLKQKIGAYAVRFLEDNDVIAIDSGTNAESFAQAIYRIRNLKIITGSIPVALILARKIAAGDFTGSVILLSGTVNPETQTVSGVLTLSQMQSLRVDKAFLAVTAVDESGMMTWQEQEAMLTGAFLQRADRSYLLAESEKFGRQSFFRVAGFRELSDIVTDSRSPIPEEIRAAVLAAGAVLHVVPVPAEGAEEGGDVCR
;
A
#
# COMPACT_ATOMS: atom_id res chain seq x y z
N ALA A 1 -28.03 15.92 9.46
CA ALA A 1 -27.96 15.37 8.09
C ALA A 1 -27.18 14.09 8.15
N ILE A 2 -27.78 12.94 7.81
CA ILE A 2 -27.09 11.65 7.73
C ILE A 2 -26.27 11.74 6.46
N ALA A 3 -24.93 11.81 6.60
CA ALA A 3 -24.03 11.71 5.46
C ALA A 3 -24.27 10.35 4.80
N VAL A 4 -24.64 10.36 3.52
CA VAL A 4 -24.76 9.13 2.71
C VAL A 4 -23.34 8.59 2.57
N ARG A 5 -23.01 7.58 3.35
CA ARG A 5 -21.72 6.85 3.25
C ARG A 5 -21.72 6.13 1.90
N GLN A 6 -20.86 6.55 0.99
CA GLN A 6 -20.67 5.87 -0.28
C GLN A 6 -19.94 4.54 -0.02
N SER A 7 -20.68 3.41 -0.15
CA SER A 7 -20.02 2.12 -0.24
C SER A 7 -19.34 2.02 -1.61
N VAL A 8 -18.04 1.82 -1.61
CA VAL A 8 -17.27 1.66 -2.85
C VAL A 8 -17.54 0.25 -3.37
N ARG A 9 -18.20 0.14 -4.54
CA ARG A 9 -18.07 -1.06 -5.38
C ARG A 9 -16.63 -1.09 -5.86
N ASP A 10 -15.99 -2.25 -5.76
CA ASP A 10 -14.60 -2.41 -6.13
C ASP A 10 -14.42 -2.06 -7.62
N GLU A 11 -13.66 -0.99 -7.91
CA GLU A 11 -13.16 -0.73 -9.25
C GLU A 11 -12.29 -1.93 -9.66
N SER A 12 -12.40 -2.36 -10.91
CA SER A 12 -11.55 -3.44 -11.41
C SER A 12 -10.06 -3.10 -11.23
N TYR A 13 -9.22 -4.10 -11.05
CA TYR A 13 -7.78 -3.89 -10.94
C TYR A 13 -7.22 -3.10 -12.15
N ALA A 14 -7.75 -3.33 -13.37
CA ALA A 14 -7.34 -2.62 -14.58
C ALA A 14 -7.69 -1.11 -14.51
N GLU A 15 -8.86 -0.75 -14.01
CA GLU A 15 -9.26 0.64 -13.80
C GLU A 15 -8.39 1.32 -12.75
N ARG A 16 -8.18 0.65 -11.61
CA ARG A 16 -7.30 1.16 -10.54
C ARG A 16 -5.86 1.41 -10.99
N ARG A 17 -5.33 0.65 -11.97
CA ARG A 17 -3.97 0.87 -12.50
C ARG A 17 -3.80 2.21 -13.19
N THR A 18 -4.82 2.69 -13.88
CA THR A 18 -4.77 3.97 -14.62
C THR A 18 -5.27 5.15 -13.82
N HIS A 19 -6.16 4.90 -12.85
CA HIS A 19 -6.72 5.94 -12.00
C HIS A 19 -5.66 6.48 -11.02
N ASN A 20 -5.54 7.80 -10.93
CA ASN A 20 -4.64 8.50 -9.99
C ASN A 20 -3.17 8.03 -10.01
N MET A 21 -2.65 7.64 -11.18
CA MET A 21 -1.30 7.09 -11.31
C MET A 21 -0.23 8.01 -10.70
N LEU A 22 -0.32 9.33 -10.95
CA LEU A 22 0.63 10.32 -10.41
C LEU A 22 0.62 10.33 -8.87
N LEU A 23 -0.56 10.25 -8.24
CA LEU A 23 -0.67 10.22 -6.78
C LEU A 23 0.02 9.00 -6.19
N LYS A 24 -0.25 7.83 -6.76
CA LYS A 24 0.37 6.56 -6.33
C LYS A 24 1.88 6.58 -6.49
N GLN A 25 2.38 7.15 -7.59
CA GLN A 25 3.82 7.34 -7.80
C GLN A 25 4.44 8.24 -6.72
N LYS A 26 3.78 9.36 -6.37
CA LYS A 26 4.24 10.27 -5.31
C LYS A 26 4.23 9.60 -3.94
N ILE A 27 3.16 8.86 -3.60
CA ILE A 27 3.05 8.09 -2.37
C ILE A 27 4.16 7.03 -2.32
N GLY A 28 4.33 6.24 -3.39
CA GLY A 28 5.35 5.20 -3.48
C GLY A 28 6.77 5.76 -3.35
N ALA A 29 7.07 6.83 -4.07
CA ALA A 29 8.39 7.50 -4.00
C ALA A 29 8.66 8.06 -2.59
N TYR A 30 7.64 8.59 -1.92
CA TYR A 30 7.79 9.04 -0.53
C TYR A 30 8.07 7.87 0.42
N ALA A 31 7.38 6.75 0.23
CA ALA A 31 7.48 5.59 1.13
C ALA A 31 8.84 4.89 1.07
N VAL A 32 9.60 5.03 -0.02
CA VAL A 32 10.97 4.47 -0.13
C VAL A 32 11.92 5.01 0.96
N ARG A 33 11.68 6.20 1.49
CA ARG A 33 12.49 6.77 2.59
C ARG A 33 12.46 5.98 3.90
N PHE A 34 11.49 5.09 4.06
CA PHE A 34 11.39 4.20 5.21
C PHE A 34 12.20 2.91 5.05
N LEU A 35 12.80 2.68 3.87
CA LEU A 35 13.63 1.50 3.62
C LEU A 35 15.07 1.75 4.05
N GLU A 36 15.67 0.70 4.58
CA GLU A 36 17.06 0.65 4.97
C GLU A 36 17.75 -0.58 4.32
N ASP A 37 19.07 -0.52 4.20
CA ASP A 37 19.85 -1.68 3.76
C ASP A 37 19.63 -2.86 4.72
N ASN A 38 19.49 -4.05 4.18
CA ASN A 38 19.26 -5.33 4.88
C ASN A 38 17.85 -5.51 5.47
N ASP A 39 16.91 -4.61 5.21
CA ASP A 39 15.52 -4.81 5.65
C ASP A 39 14.92 -6.11 5.09
N VAL A 40 14.09 -6.72 5.91
CA VAL A 40 13.13 -7.76 5.51
C VAL A 40 11.75 -7.14 5.50
N ILE A 41 11.13 -7.03 4.33
CA ILE A 41 9.86 -6.32 4.19
C ILE A 41 8.76 -7.18 3.59
N ALA A 42 7.51 -6.90 3.97
CA ALA A 42 6.33 -7.37 3.26
C ALA A 42 5.77 -6.23 2.40
N ILE A 43 5.40 -6.53 1.17
CA ILE A 43 4.68 -5.61 0.29
C ILE A 43 3.34 -6.26 -0.08
N ASP A 44 2.26 -5.56 0.22
CA ASP A 44 0.89 -5.98 -0.07
C ASP A 44 0.58 -5.98 -1.57
N SER A 45 -0.65 -6.17 -1.93
CA SER A 45 -1.15 -6.12 -3.30
C SER A 45 -1.75 -4.75 -3.64
N GLY A 46 -2.01 -4.55 -4.93
CA GLY A 46 -2.69 -3.37 -5.46
C GLY A 46 -1.75 -2.29 -6.00
N THR A 47 -2.36 -1.30 -6.61
CA THR A 47 -1.65 -0.32 -7.46
C THR A 47 -0.76 0.66 -6.68
N ASN A 48 -1.04 0.92 -5.40
CA ASN A 48 -0.11 1.65 -4.52
C ASN A 48 1.15 0.82 -4.22
N ALA A 49 0.97 -0.48 -3.93
CA ALA A 49 2.07 -1.39 -3.69
C ALA A 49 2.96 -1.55 -4.93
N GLU A 50 2.37 -1.60 -6.14
CA GLU A 50 3.13 -1.60 -7.40
C GLU A 50 3.92 -0.30 -7.58
N SER A 51 3.30 0.86 -7.31
CA SER A 51 3.98 2.16 -7.42
C SER A 51 5.13 2.28 -6.42
N PHE A 52 4.97 1.76 -5.21
CA PHE A 52 6.04 1.67 -4.23
C PHE A 52 7.17 0.75 -4.72
N ALA A 53 6.84 -0.46 -5.21
CA ALA A 53 7.82 -1.40 -5.75
C ALA A 53 8.63 -0.79 -6.93
N GLN A 54 7.96 -0.02 -7.82
CA GLN A 54 8.62 0.70 -8.90
C GLN A 54 9.61 1.76 -8.39
N ALA A 55 9.30 2.41 -7.27
CA ALA A 55 10.12 3.47 -6.71
C ALA A 55 11.37 2.98 -5.98
N ILE A 56 11.45 1.71 -5.57
CA ILE A 56 12.61 1.15 -4.85
C ILE A 56 13.88 1.27 -5.69
N TYR A 57 14.91 1.93 -5.15
CA TYR A 57 16.17 2.15 -5.86
C TYR A 57 17.33 2.33 -4.87
N ARG A 58 18.50 1.78 -5.20
CA ARG A 58 19.77 1.90 -4.44
C ARG A 58 19.75 1.40 -3.00
N ILE A 59 18.87 0.45 -2.66
CA ILE A 59 18.86 -0.27 -1.38
C ILE A 59 19.62 -1.57 -1.55
N ARG A 60 20.38 -1.98 -0.53
CA ARG A 60 21.22 -3.17 -0.57
C ARG A 60 20.64 -4.29 0.29
N ASN A 61 20.72 -5.51 -0.24
CA ASN A 61 20.38 -6.75 0.47
C ASN A 61 18.93 -6.75 1.03
N LEU A 62 17.98 -6.21 0.26
CA LEU A 62 16.56 -6.15 0.63
C LEU A 62 15.92 -7.52 0.44
N LYS A 63 15.29 -8.08 1.47
CA LYS A 63 14.47 -9.29 1.34
C LYS A 63 12.99 -8.91 1.33
N ILE A 64 12.28 -9.27 0.26
CA ILE A 64 10.91 -8.84 0.03
C ILE A 64 9.99 -10.04 -0.03
N ILE A 65 8.86 -9.96 0.66
CA ILE A 65 7.80 -10.97 0.70
C ILE A 65 6.53 -10.31 0.14
N THR A 66 5.86 -10.97 -0.79
CA THR A 66 4.60 -10.47 -1.35
C THR A 66 3.67 -11.60 -1.79
N GLY A 67 2.37 -11.36 -1.76
CA GLY A 67 1.34 -12.20 -2.40
C GLY A 67 0.94 -11.68 -3.78
N SER A 68 1.50 -10.57 -4.25
CA SER A 68 1.17 -9.92 -5.52
C SER A 68 2.10 -10.37 -6.64
N ILE A 69 1.54 -10.96 -7.70
CA ILE A 69 2.30 -11.35 -8.89
C ILE A 69 2.89 -10.13 -9.60
N PRO A 70 2.15 -9.02 -9.82
CA PRO A 70 2.71 -7.81 -10.43
C PRO A 70 3.85 -7.21 -9.63
N VAL A 71 3.71 -7.10 -8.30
CA VAL A 71 4.77 -6.59 -7.41
C VAL A 71 6.02 -7.47 -7.51
N ALA A 72 5.88 -8.80 -7.43
CA ALA A 72 6.99 -9.71 -7.55
C ALA A 72 7.71 -9.57 -8.91
N LEU A 73 6.96 -9.43 -10.00
CA LEU A 73 7.53 -9.26 -11.35
C LEU A 73 8.28 -7.93 -11.51
N ILE A 74 7.72 -6.83 -10.98
CA ILE A 74 8.37 -5.52 -10.95
C ILE A 74 9.72 -5.63 -10.24
N LEU A 75 9.72 -6.17 -9.03
CA LEU A 75 10.90 -6.26 -8.19
C LEU A 75 11.98 -7.19 -8.80
N ALA A 76 11.58 -8.33 -9.35
CA ALA A 76 12.51 -9.25 -10.02
C ALA A 76 13.22 -8.58 -11.21
N ARG A 77 12.49 -7.80 -12.01
CA ARG A 77 13.07 -7.03 -13.13
C ARG A 77 14.03 -5.95 -12.64
N LYS A 78 13.71 -5.25 -11.55
CA LYS A 78 14.56 -4.22 -10.97
C LYS A 78 15.85 -4.78 -10.38
N ILE A 79 15.79 -5.94 -9.71
CA ILE A 79 16.99 -6.65 -9.25
C ILE A 79 17.86 -7.08 -10.45
N ALA A 80 17.25 -7.64 -11.51
CA ALA A 80 17.97 -8.04 -12.71
C ALA A 80 18.62 -6.85 -13.44
N ALA A 81 18.02 -5.67 -13.38
CA ALA A 81 18.57 -4.41 -13.92
C ALA A 81 19.65 -3.77 -13.04
N GLY A 82 19.82 -4.25 -11.79
CA GLY A 82 20.79 -3.68 -10.85
C GLY A 82 20.29 -2.42 -10.13
N ASP A 83 19.01 -2.12 -10.18
CA ASP A 83 18.43 -0.96 -9.50
C ASP A 83 18.62 -1.02 -7.98
N PHE A 84 18.55 -2.20 -7.41
CA PHE A 84 18.85 -2.53 -6.01
C PHE A 84 19.28 -3.98 -5.88
N THR A 85 19.81 -4.40 -4.73
CA THR A 85 20.19 -5.80 -4.49
C THR A 85 19.30 -6.45 -3.44
N GLY A 86 18.97 -7.74 -3.66
CA GLY A 86 18.13 -8.47 -2.71
C GLY A 86 17.46 -9.68 -3.32
N SER A 87 16.38 -10.13 -2.71
CA SER A 87 15.58 -11.27 -3.16
C SER A 87 14.10 -11.04 -2.95
N VAL A 88 13.27 -11.68 -3.77
CA VAL A 88 11.82 -11.64 -3.69
C VAL A 88 11.27 -13.03 -3.43
N ILE A 89 10.45 -13.15 -2.40
CA ILE A 89 9.68 -14.35 -2.08
C ILE A 89 8.23 -14.07 -2.50
N LEU A 90 7.78 -14.70 -3.56
CA LEU A 90 6.36 -14.76 -3.87
C LEU A 90 5.72 -15.86 -3.03
N LEU A 91 4.72 -15.50 -2.23
CA LEU A 91 4.00 -16.47 -1.40
C LEU A 91 3.31 -17.52 -2.26
N SER A 92 3.18 -18.73 -1.74
CA SER A 92 2.47 -19.82 -2.41
C SER A 92 0.96 -19.74 -2.17
N GLY A 93 0.17 -20.24 -3.09
CA GLY A 93 -1.28 -20.29 -2.92
C GLY A 93 -2.05 -20.40 -4.22
N THR A 94 -3.35 -20.17 -4.14
CA THR A 94 -4.23 -20.12 -5.30
C THR A 94 -4.18 -18.73 -5.92
N VAL A 95 -3.99 -18.68 -7.23
CA VAL A 95 -3.98 -17.41 -7.97
C VAL A 95 -5.41 -16.90 -8.18
N ASN A 96 -5.67 -15.67 -7.76
CA ASN A 96 -6.86 -14.93 -8.18
C ASN A 96 -6.53 -14.17 -9.48
N PRO A 97 -7.16 -14.52 -10.63
CA PRO A 97 -6.82 -13.89 -11.91
C PRO A 97 -7.28 -12.43 -12.01
N GLU A 98 -8.30 -12.02 -11.27
CA GLU A 98 -8.84 -10.66 -11.32
C GLU A 98 -7.91 -9.66 -10.61
N THR A 99 -7.38 -10.02 -9.45
CA THR A 99 -6.48 -9.17 -8.64
C THR A 99 -5.01 -9.48 -8.87
N GLN A 100 -4.70 -10.58 -9.57
CA GLN A 100 -3.35 -11.10 -9.81
C GLN A 100 -2.57 -11.31 -8.49
N THR A 101 -3.27 -11.85 -7.49
CA THR A 101 -2.70 -12.17 -6.18
C THR A 101 -2.77 -13.65 -5.89
N VAL A 102 -1.92 -14.13 -5.00
CA VAL A 102 -2.03 -15.46 -4.41
C VAL A 102 -2.69 -15.38 -3.05
N SER A 103 -3.54 -16.35 -2.75
CA SER A 103 -4.28 -16.41 -1.49
C SER A 103 -4.55 -17.85 -1.06
N GLY A 104 -5.14 -18.01 0.13
CA GLY A 104 -5.59 -19.28 0.67
C GLY A 104 -4.77 -19.76 1.86
N VAL A 105 -5.08 -20.97 2.32
CA VAL A 105 -4.50 -21.57 3.53
C VAL A 105 -2.98 -21.69 3.44
N LEU A 106 -2.43 -22.04 2.28
CA LEU A 106 -0.98 -22.16 2.08
C LEU A 106 -0.28 -20.79 2.24
N THR A 107 -0.86 -19.72 1.69
CA THR A 107 -0.35 -18.35 1.80
C THR A 107 -0.27 -17.92 3.26
N LEU A 108 -1.36 -18.10 4.00
CA LEU A 108 -1.44 -17.73 5.41
C LEU A 108 -0.52 -18.58 6.29
N SER A 109 -0.46 -19.90 6.04
CA SER A 109 0.44 -20.81 6.77
C SER A 109 1.90 -20.42 6.56
N GLN A 110 2.29 -20.05 5.35
CA GLN A 110 3.66 -19.59 5.06
C GLN A 110 3.97 -18.30 5.84
N MET A 111 3.02 -17.35 5.90
CA MET A 111 3.20 -16.12 6.68
C MET A 111 3.38 -16.36 8.17
N GLN A 112 2.77 -17.41 8.75
CA GLN A 112 2.91 -17.71 10.18
C GLN A 112 4.35 -18.00 10.60
N SER A 113 5.18 -18.52 9.70
CA SER A 113 6.61 -18.84 9.96
C SER A 113 7.56 -17.69 9.64
N LEU A 114 7.06 -16.57 9.12
CA LEU A 114 7.86 -15.41 8.71
C LEU A 114 7.73 -14.28 9.74
N ARG A 115 8.74 -13.44 9.80
CA ARG A 115 8.76 -12.15 10.48
C ARG A 115 9.40 -11.13 9.55
N VAL A 116 8.90 -9.92 9.54
CA VAL A 116 9.41 -8.83 8.72
C VAL A 116 9.65 -7.59 9.58
N ASP A 117 10.63 -6.79 9.22
CA ASP A 117 10.90 -5.53 9.90
C ASP A 117 9.79 -4.52 9.58
N LYS A 118 9.34 -4.50 8.32
CA LYS A 118 8.38 -3.50 7.83
C LYS A 118 7.35 -4.13 6.89
N ALA A 119 6.07 -3.73 7.03
CA ALA A 119 5.01 -4.09 6.09
C ALA A 119 4.45 -2.83 5.42
N PHE A 120 4.42 -2.83 4.09
CA PHE A 120 3.82 -1.78 3.28
C PHE A 120 2.49 -2.27 2.73
N LEU A 121 1.41 -1.66 3.19
CA LEU A 121 0.04 -2.13 3.05
C LEU A 121 -0.77 -1.24 2.12
N ALA A 122 -1.71 -1.82 1.41
CA ALA A 122 -2.68 -1.09 0.61
C ALA A 122 -4.11 -1.55 0.95
N VAL A 123 -5.08 -0.67 0.78
CA VAL A 123 -6.48 -0.96 1.12
C VAL A 123 -7.44 -0.31 0.12
N THR A 124 -8.70 -0.73 0.15
CA THR A 124 -9.77 -0.17 -0.70
C THR A 124 -10.34 1.10 -0.09
N ALA A 125 -10.48 1.18 1.23
CA ALA A 125 -11.11 2.28 1.95
C ALA A 125 -10.51 2.47 3.35
N VAL A 126 -10.68 3.67 3.89
CA VAL A 126 -10.29 4.04 5.26
C VAL A 126 -11.41 4.85 5.88
N ASP A 127 -11.99 4.39 6.98
CA ASP A 127 -12.96 5.13 7.78
C ASP A 127 -12.45 5.39 9.21
N GLU A 128 -13.30 5.91 10.08
CA GLU A 128 -12.97 6.20 11.47
C GLU A 128 -12.59 4.95 12.30
N SER A 129 -12.96 3.76 11.84
CA SER A 129 -12.62 2.47 12.48
C SER A 129 -11.29 1.89 12.02
N GLY A 130 -10.72 2.40 10.92
CA GLY A 130 -9.42 1.97 10.37
C GLY A 130 -9.46 1.57 8.89
N MET A 131 -8.66 0.57 8.56
CA MET A 131 -8.46 0.06 7.20
C MET A 131 -9.52 -0.95 6.80
N MET A 132 -10.00 -0.84 5.57
CA MET A 132 -11.01 -1.73 5.00
C MET A 132 -10.66 -2.18 3.58
N THR A 133 -11.07 -3.40 3.23
CA THR A 133 -10.96 -3.93 1.86
C THR A 133 -12.26 -4.61 1.43
N TRP A 134 -12.38 -4.89 0.14
CA TRP A 134 -13.57 -5.53 -0.41
C TRP A 134 -13.54 -7.06 -0.32
N GLN A 135 -12.36 -7.67 -0.46
CA GLN A 135 -12.20 -9.12 -0.53
C GLN A 135 -11.68 -9.70 0.79
N GLU A 136 -12.28 -10.82 1.22
CA GLU A 136 -11.90 -11.53 2.43
C GLU A 136 -10.44 -11.98 2.41
N GLN A 137 -9.99 -12.54 1.29
CA GLN A 137 -8.63 -13.05 1.14
C GLN A 137 -7.57 -11.92 1.26
N GLU A 138 -7.89 -10.73 0.74
CA GLU A 138 -7.05 -9.55 0.93
C GLU A 138 -7.00 -9.16 2.41
N ALA A 139 -8.16 -9.06 3.07
CA ALA A 139 -8.23 -8.74 4.49
C ALA A 139 -7.38 -9.70 5.34
N MET A 140 -7.45 -11.00 5.06
CA MET A 140 -6.69 -12.02 5.77
C MET A 140 -5.19 -11.89 5.56
N LEU A 141 -4.73 -11.66 4.32
CA LEU A 141 -3.30 -11.55 4.02
C LEU A 141 -2.71 -10.24 4.54
N THR A 142 -3.39 -9.11 4.34
CA THR A 142 -2.99 -7.81 4.89
C THR A 142 -2.91 -7.86 6.42
N GLY A 143 -3.89 -8.49 7.07
CA GLY A 143 -3.87 -8.73 8.51
C GLY A 143 -2.70 -9.62 8.95
N ALA A 144 -2.33 -10.63 8.16
CA ALA A 144 -1.18 -11.47 8.44
C ALA A 144 0.14 -10.70 8.31
N PHE A 145 0.29 -9.80 7.32
CA PHE A 145 1.44 -8.91 7.23
C PHE A 145 1.57 -8.00 8.45
N LEU A 146 0.46 -7.38 8.88
CA LEU A 146 0.43 -6.55 10.10
C LEU A 146 0.91 -7.30 11.34
N GLN A 147 0.43 -8.51 11.56
CA GLN A 147 0.77 -9.32 12.73
C GLN A 147 2.25 -9.77 12.75
N ARG A 148 2.93 -9.76 11.61
CA ARG A 148 4.31 -10.25 11.46
C ARG A 148 5.33 -9.16 11.25
N ALA A 149 4.90 -7.88 11.20
CA ALA A 149 5.77 -6.74 11.02
C ALA A 149 6.06 -6.03 12.35
N ASP A 150 7.28 -5.55 12.50
CA ASP A 150 7.66 -4.68 13.63
C ASP A 150 7.13 -3.26 13.41
N ARG A 151 7.06 -2.80 12.15
CA ARG A 151 6.45 -1.52 11.76
C ARG A 151 5.56 -1.71 10.53
N SER A 152 4.47 -0.96 10.47
CA SER A 152 3.49 -1.05 9.40
C SER A 152 3.18 0.33 8.80
N TYR A 153 3.13 0.37 7.47
CA TYR A 153 2.97 1.57 6.67
C TYR A 153 1.76 1.39 5.75
N LEU A 154 0.72 2.20 5.94
CA LEU A 154 -0.42 2.24 5.01
C LEU A 154 -0.12 3.21 3.87
N LEU A 155 -0.25 2.75 2.63
CA LEU A 155 -0.11 3.54 1.41
C LEU A 155 -1.49 3.70 0.77
N ALA A 156 -2.08 4.88 0.85
CA ALA A 156 -3.44 5.09 0.36
C ALA A 156 -3.62 6.50 -0.20
N GLU A 157 -4.29 6.61 -1.35
CA GLU A 157 -4.71 7.91 -1.89
C GLU A 157 -5.71 8.58 -0.96
N SER A 158 -5.64 9.92 -0.88
CA SER A 158 -6.50 10.73 0.01
C SER A 158 -7.99 10.54 -0.22
N GLU A 159 -8.40 10.20 -1.44
CA GLU A 159 -9.81 9.91 -1.77
C GLU A 159 -10.38 8.63 -1.14
N LYS A 160 -9.53 7.75 -0.60
CA LYS A 160 -9.95 6.53 0.10
C LYS A 160 -10.42 6.80 1.53
N PHE A 161 -10.06 7.95 2.08
CA PHE A 161 -10.43 8.35 3.44
C PHE A 161 -11.88 8.87 3.48
N GLY A 162 -12.65 8.39 4.45
CA GLY A 162 -14.08 8.66 4.57
C GLY A 162 -14.96 7.70 3.75
N ARG A 163 -14.36 6.74 3.05
CA ARG A 163 -15.09 5.68 2.33
C ARG A 163 -15.17 4.42 3.20
N GLN A 164 -16.16 3.59 2.93
CA GLN A 164 -16.35 2.30 3.58
C GLN A 164 -16.23 1.16 2.58
N SER A 165 -15.77 0.00 3.07
CA SER A 165 -15.74 -1.25 2.32
C SER A 165 -16.29 -2.39 3.18
N PHE A 166 -16.23 -3.64 2.69
CA PHE A 166 -16.97 -4.73 3.31
C PHE A 166 -16.22 -5.37 4.50
N PHE A 167 -14.92 -5.63 4.35
CA PHE A 167 -14.13 -6.26 5.40
C PHE A 167 -13.23 -5.22 6.10
N ARG A 168 -13.34 -5.16 7.43
CA ARG A 168 -12.38 -4.44 8.25
C ARG A 168 -11.09 -5.27 8.39
N VAL A 169 -9.96 -4.65 8.08
CA VAL A 169 -8.63 -5.27 8.21
C VAL A 169 -8.06 -5.05 9.61
N ALA A 170 -7.93 -3.78 9.99
CA ALA A 170 -7.33 -3.38 11.28
C ALA A 170 -7.69 -1.93 11.61
N GLY A 171 -7.51 -1.53 12.88
CA GLY A 171 -7.61 -0.14 13.32
C GLY A 171 -6.29 0.60 13.17
N PHE A 172 -6.29 1.90 13.50
CA PHE A 172 -5.10 2.74 13.38
C PHE A 172 -4.00 2.41 14.42
N ARG A 173 -4.34 1.73 15.52
CA ARG A 173 -3.35 1.34 16.54
C ARG A 173 -2.36 0.28 16.06
N GLU A 174 -2.73 -0.47 15.05
CA GLU A 174 -1.88 -1.47 14.41
C GLU A 174 -0.95 -0.85 13.34
N LEU A 175 -1.11 0.46 13.04
CA LEU A 175 -0.28 1.19 12.09
C LEU A 175 0.77 2.04 12.78
N SER A 176 1.98 2.03 12.23
CA SER A 176 3.04 2.97 12.61
C SER A 176 2.90 4.29 11.85
N ASP A 177 2.73 4.20 10.55
CA ASP A 177 2.72 5.35 9.65
C ASP A 177 1.63 5.19 8.57
N ILE A 178 1.09 6.32 8.12
CA ILE A 178 0.15 6.41 7.00
C ILE A 178 0.70 7.41 6.00
N VAL A 179 0.87 6.99 4.76
CA VAL A 179 1.34 7.85 3.66
C VAL A 179 0.20 8.08 2.69
N THR A 180 -0.16 9.34 2.49
CA THR A 180 -1.24 9.76 1.60
C THR A 180 -0.85 11.02 0.82
N ASP A 181 -1.65 11.39 -0.16
CA ASP A 181 -1.47 12.63 -0.93
C ASP A 181 -2.31 13.79 -0.36
N SER A 182 -2.07 15.01 -0.89
CA SER A 182 -2.75 16.24 -0.47
C SER A 182 -3.93 16.65 -1.36
N ARG A 183 -4.38 15.80 -2.31
CA ARG A 183 -5.42 16.17 -3.28
C ARG A 183 -6.78 16.39 -2.62
N SER A 184 -7.19 15.48 -1.74
CA SER A 184 -8.45 15.58 -1.00
C SER A 184 -8.19 15.80 0.48
N PRO A 185 -9.02 16.59 1.17
CA PRO A 185 -8.90 16.73 2.62
C PRO A 185 -9.29 15.43 3.31
N ILE A 186 -8.47 15.00 4.27
CA ILE A 186 -8.81 13.86 5.12
C ILE A 186 -9.87 14.32 6.15
N PRO A 187 -10.98 13.60 6.32
CA PRO A 187 -12.00 13.91 7.31
C PRO A 187 -11.40 14.08 8.72
N GLU A 188 -11.87 15.09 9.45
CA GLU A 188 -11.30 15.45 10.75
C GLU A 188 -11.44 14.34 11.79
N GLU A 189 -12.56 13.60 11.76
CA GLU A 189 -12.77 12.43 12.63
C GLU A 189 -11.72 11.34 12.40
N ILE A 190 -11.29 11.12 11.14
CA ILE A 190 -10.24 10.15 10.82
C ILE A 190 -8.87 10.68 11.28
N ARG A 191 -8.59 11.98 11.06
CA ARG A 191 -7.34 12.60 11.54
C ARG A 191 -7.22 12.48 13.07
N ALA A 192 -8.31 12.76 13.77
CA ALA A 192 -8.37 12.62 15.22
C ALA A 192 -8.16 11.17 15.68
N ALA A 193 -8.77 10.20 14.99
CA ALA A 193 -8.61 8.78 15.29
C ALA A 193 -7.17 8.29 15.04
N VAL A 194 -6.51 8.71 13.95
CA VAL A 194 -5.11 8.42 13.65
C VAL A 194 -4.20 8.98 14.75
N LEU A 195 -4.39 10.25 15.12
CA LEU A 195 -3.61 10.90 16.18
C LEU A 195 -3.80 10.20 17.55
N ALA A 196 -5.03 9.87 17.91
CA ALA A 196 -5.35 9.17 19.15
C ALA A 196 -4.76 7.74 19.21
N ALA A 197 -4.56 7.12 18.06
CA ALA A 197 -3.91 5.81 17.93
C ALA A 197 -2.38 5.89 18.02
N GLY A 198 -1.78 7.09 17.90
CA GLY A 198 -0.33 7.30 17.89
C GLY A 198 0.34 7.01 16.54
N ALA A 199 -0.45 6.81 15.47
CA ALA A 199 0.08 6.64 14.13
C ALA A 199 0.51 7.99 13.53
N VAL A 200 1.57 7.98 12.70
CA VAL A 200 2.07 9.19 12.04
C VAL A 200 1.44 9.34 10.65
N LEU A 201 0.82 10.50 10.40
CA LEU A 201 0.22 10.81 9.11
C LEU A 201 1.17 11.67 8.26
N HIS A 202 1.63 11.12 7.13
CA HIS A 202 2.46 11.80 6.13
C HIS A 202 1.59 12.20 4.94
N VAL A 203 1.42 13.51 4.72
CA VAL A 203 0.67 14.05 3.59
C VAL A 203 1.65 14.53 2.54
N VAL A 204 1.73 13.83 1.41
CA VAL A 204 2.65 14.13 0.30
C VAL A 204 2.04 15.23 -0.57
N PRO A 205 2.72 16.37 -0.75
CA PRO A 205 2.22 17.45 -1.61
C PRO A 205 2.09 17.00 -3.07
N VAL A 206 0.95 17.32 -3.67
CA VAL A 206 0.70 17.10 -5.10
C VAL A 206 0.17 18.38 -5.72
N PRO A 207 0.48 18.67 -7.01
CA PRO A 207 -0.07 19.83 -7.70
C PRO A 207 -1.60 19.77 -7.71
N ALA A 208 -2.25 20.93 -7.64
CA ALA A 208 -3.69 21.05 -7.90
C ALA A 208 -4.00 20.61 -9.35
N GLU A 209 -5.18 20.04 -9.59
CA GLU A 209 -5.61 19.70 -10.94
C GLU A 209 -5.56 20.95 -11.85
N GLY A 210 -4.84 20.88 -12.97
CA GLY A 210 -4.70 21.98 -13.93
C GLY A 210 -3.40 22.79 -13.82
N ALA A 211 -2.52 22.53 -12.87
CA ALA A 211 -1.15 23.05 -12.89
C ALA A 211 -0.29 22.15 -13.79
N GLU A 212 -0.28 22.43 -15.09
CA GLU A 212 0.75 21.87 -16.00
C GLU A 212 2.13 22.27 -15.46
N GLU A 213 3.04 21.30 -15.37
CA GLU A 213 4.45 21.59 -15.16
C GLU A 213 4.88 22.49 -16.31
N GLY A 214 5.00 23.78 -16.03
CA GLY A 214 5.57 24.74 -16.96
C GLY A 214 6.98 24.25 -17.29
N GLY A 215 7.11 23.65 -18.47
CA GLY A 215 8.37 23.19 -19.01
C GLY A 215 9.33 24.35 -19.10
N ASP A 216 10.26 24.43 -18.17
CA ASP A 216 11.45 25.26 -18.31
C ASP A 216 12.34 24.61 -19.38
N VAL A 217 12.03 24.94 -20.65
CA VAL A 217 12.92 24.65 -21.78
C VAL A 217 14.09 25.62 -21.63
N CYS A 218 15.09 25.23 -20.90
CA CYS A 218 16.37 25.92 -20.90
C CYS A 218 16.98 25.77 -22.27
N ARG A 219 17.12 26.91 -22.95
CA ARG A 219 17.90 27.12 -24.17
C ARG A 219 19.39 26.99 -23.91
#